data_ceb02312d48b2770289068d83234c0f9
#
_entry.id   ceb02312d48b2770289068d83234c0f9
#
_cell.length_a   1.000
_cell.length_b   1.000
_cell.length_c   1.000
_cell.angle_alpha   90.00
_cell.angle_beta   90.00
_cell.angle_gamma   90.00
#
_symmetry.space_group_name_H-M   'P 1'
#
loop_
_entity.id
_entity.type
_entity.pdbx_description
1 polymer ?
#
loop_
_entity_poly.entity_id
_entity_poly.type
_entity_poly.pdbx_seq_one_letter_code
_entity_poly.pdbx_strand_id
1 'polypeptide(L)'
;FLSVLCAVLGGLLSRMVFLQSNLSPFLTTEIRLLGAIIFLISLKGFKINFFLKNIEKKQQKRFLISIILGTNIGILLQQVVFKTLPIGVGWALLSTSPVISLFFAKNEEREITKKIIFFTCFLFFGLTLIIL
;
A
#
# COMPACT_ATOMS: atom_id res chain seq x y z
N PHE A 1 1.07 0.67 15.52
CA PHE A 1 2.25 1.55 15.57
C PHE A 1 3.44 0.90 14.89
N LEU A 2 3.80 -0.35 15.23
CA LEU A 2 4.94 -1.08 14.67
C LEU A 2 4.86 -1.21 13.13
N SER A 3 3.68 -1.50 12.57
CA SER A 3 3.50 -1.63 11.12
C SER A 3 3.77 -0.32 10.36
N VAL A 4 3.40 0.82 10.96
CA VAL A 4 3.67 2.14 10.39
C VAL A 4 5.17 2.42 10.38
N LEU A 5 5.87 2.13 11.48
CA LEU A 5 7.33 2.27 11.53
C LEU A 5 8.03 1.41 10.47
N CYS A 6 7.63 0.14 10.33
CA CYS A 6 8.17 -0.74 9.31
C CYS A 6 7.89 -0.23 7.89
N ALA A 7 6.70 0.33 7.65
CA ALA A 7 6.35 0.90 6.35
C ALA A 7 7.21 2.14 6.02
N VAL A 8 7.40 3.04 6.99
CA VAL A 8 8.24 4.24 6.83
C VAL A 8 9.70 3.84 6.59
N LEU A 9 10.25 2.93 7.39
CA LEU A 9 11.61 2.42 7.20
C LEU A 9 11.79 1.76 5.83
N GLY A 10 10.82 0.95 5.40
CA GLY A 10 10.83 0.34 4.06
C GLY A 10 10.81 1.37 2.92
N GLY A 11 10.08 2.47 3.11
CA GLY A 11 10.07 3.59 2.16
C GLY A 11 11.40 4.34 2.11
N LEU A 12 12.00 4.63 3.27
CA LEU A 12 13.31 5.28 3.39
C LEU A 12 14.40 4.44 2.72
N LEU A 13 14.46 3.14 3.01
CA LEU A 13 15.41 2.21 2.40
C LEU A 13 15.25 2.17 0.88
N SER A 14 14.01 2.11 0.38
CA SER A 14 13.74 2.14 -1.06
C SER A 14 14.26 3.44 -1.69
N ARG A 15 14.06 4.58 -1.03
CA ARG A 15 14.54 5.88 -1.52
C ARG A 15 16.07 5.93 -1.55
N MET A 16 16.75 5.46 -0.51
CA MET A 16 18.21 5.40 -0.48
C MET A 16 18.77 4.56 -1.63
N VAL A 17 18.16 3.42 -1.92
CA VAL A 17 18.54 2.58 -3.05
C VAL A 17 18.37 3.30 -4.38
N PHE A 18 17.27 4.05 -4.58
CA PHE A 18 17.05 4.83 -5.80
C PHE A 18 18.04 5.98 -5.97
N LEU A 19 18.52 6.58 -4.89
CA LEU A 19 19.52 7.64 -4.94
C LEU A 19 20.92 7.10 -5.26
N GLN A 20 21.22 5.88 -4.85
CA GLN A 20 22.55 5.27 -5.05
C GLN A 20 22.64 4.43 -6.33
N SER A 21 21.51 4.02 -6.89
CA SER A 21 21.45 3.13 -8.05
C SER A 21 20.37 3.55 -9.03
N ASN A 22 20.62 3.36 -10.33
CA ASN A 22 19.65 3.62 -11.39
C ASN A 22 18.65 2.46 -11.57
N LEU A 23 18.23 1.83 -10.48
CA LEU A 23 17.28 0.72 -10.54
C LEU A 23 15.91 1.18 -11.05
N SER A 24 15.24 0.31 -11.79
CA SER A 24 13.88 0.55 -12.23
C SER A 24 12.90 0.33 -11.07
N PRO A 25 11.80 1.10 -10.97
CA PRO A 25 10.76 0.86 -9.98
C PRO A 25 10.13 -0.53 -10.06
N PHE A 26 10.09 -1.11 -11.26
CA PHE A 26 9.62 -2.46 -11.50
C PHE A 26 10.49 -3.50 -10.77
N LEU A 27 11.81 -3.42 -10.96
CA LEU A 27 12.75 -4.36 -10.32
C LEU A 27 12.68 -4.28 -8.79
N THR A 28 12.61 -3.08 -8.23
CA THR A 28 12.48 -2.90 -6.78
C THR A 28 11.16 -3.43 -6.24
N THR A 29 10.08 -3.34 -7.00
CA THR A 29 8.79 -3.95 -6.66
C THR A 29 8.89 -5.46 -6.59
N GLU A 30 9.49 -6.10 -7.61
CA GLU A 30 9.68 -7.55 -7.65
C GLU A 30 10.54 -8.05 -6.48
N ILE A 31 11.65 -7.37 -6.17
CA ILE A 31 12.52 -7.71 -5.04
C ILE A 31 11.74 -7.62 -3.71
N ARG A 32 10.92 -6.60 -3.51
CA ARG A 32 10.10 -6.46 -2.30
C ARG A 32 9.06 -7.56 -2.17
N LEU A 33 8.38 -7.92 -3.26
CA LEU A 33 7.39 -9.00 -3.27
C LEU A 33 8.04 -10.35 -3.00
N LEU A 34 9.19 -10.64 -3.62
CA LEU A 34 9.97 -11.86 -3.34
C LEU A 34 10.43 -11.90 -1.89
N GLY A 35 10.96 -10.81 -1.36
CA GLY A 35 11.35 -10.72 0.05
C GLY A 35 10.18 -10.97 1.01
N ALA A 36 9.00 -10.44 0.71
CA ALA A 36 7.80 -10.68 1.50
C ALA A 36 7.36 -12.15 1.45
N ILE A 37 7.43 -12.79 0.28
CA ILE A 37 7.11 -14.22 0.12
C ILE A 37 8.08 -15.08 0.93
N ILE A 38 9.39 -14.84 0.81
CA ILE A 38 10.43 -15.57 1.55
C ILE A 38 10.21 -15.42 3.05
N PHE A 39 9.95 -14.20 3.52
CA PHE A 39 9.67 -13.92 4.92
C PHE A 39 8.43 -14.66 5.43
N LEU A 40 7.34 -14.66 4.68
CA LEU A 40 6.11 -15.39 5.04
C LEU A 40 6.32 -16.91 5.10
N ILE A 41 7.10 -17.47 4.17
CA ILE A 41 7.43 -18.89 4.16
C ILE A 41 8.29 -19.22 5.39
N SER A 42 9.24 -18.37 5.75
CA SER A 42 10.09 -18.56 6.93
C SER A 42 9.29 -18.55 8.24
N LEU A 43 8.25 -17.69 8.34
CA LEU A 43 7.42 -17.59 9.54
C LEU A 43 6.42 -18.75 9.69
N LYS A 44 5.76 -19.15 8.60
CA LYS A 44 4.67 -20.14 8.64
C LYS A 44 5.09 -21.56 8.23
N GLY A 45 6.31 -21.74 7.74
CA GLY A 45 6.70 -22.96 7.05
C GLY A 45 5.86 -23.18 5.79
N PHE A 46 6.09 -24.27 5.10
CA PHE A 46 5.35 -24.64 3.88
C PHE A 46 3.86 -25.02 4.10
N LYS A 47 3.35 -24.99 5.33
CA LYS A 47 1.93 -25.25 5.63
C LYS A 47 1.06 -24.02 5.34
N ILE A 48 1.05 -23.60 4.09
CA ILE A 48 0.09 -22.62 3.60
C ILE A 48 -1.22 -23.38 3.38
N ASN A 49 -2.10 -23.39 4.38
CA ASN A 49 -3.49 -23.78 4.15
C ASN A 49 -4.07 -22.78 3.16
N PHE A 50 -4.22 -23.21 1.93
CA PHE A 50 -4.78 -22.40 0.86
C PHE A 50 -6.23 -22.09 1.23
N PHE A 51 -6.46 -20.90 1.78
CA PHE A 51 -7.77 -20.39 2.22
C PHE A 51 -8.81 -20.36 1.08
N LEU A 52 -8.34 -20.54 -0.16
CA LEU A 52 -9.14 -20.52 -1.38
C LEU A 52 -9.98 -21.80 -1.60
N LYS A 53 -9.76 -22.86 -0.81
CA LYS A 53 -10.41 -24.16 -1.06
C LYS A 53 -11.94 -24.16 -0.87
N ASN A 54 -12.47 -23.20 -0.08
CA ASN A 54 -13.90 -23.09 0.24
C ASN A 54 -14.61 -21.90 -0.42
N ILE A 55 -13.94 -21.21 -1.36
CA ILE A 55 -14.51 -20.02 -1.99
C ILE A 55 -15.00 -20.39 -3.40
N GLU A 56 -16.17 -19.91 -3.79
CA GLU A 56 -16.70 -20.09 -5.15
C GLU A 56 -15.73 -19.59 -6.22
N LYS A 57 -15.63 -20.30 -7.35
CA LYS A 57 -14.69 -19.95 -8.46
C LYS A 57 -14.85 -18.51 -8.94
N LYS A 58 -16.08 -17.97 -8.93
CA LYS A 58 -16.36 -16.57 -9.31
C LYS A 58 -15.74 -15.57 -8.33
N GLN A 59 -15.79 -15.85 -7.04
CA GLN A 59 -15.18 -15.02 -6.01
C GLN A 59 -13.66 -15.14 -6.02
N GLN A 60 -13.11 -16.33 -6.29
CA GLN A 60 -11.66 -16.54 -6.46
C GLN A 60 -11.08 -15.66 -7.58
N LYS A 61 -11.77 -15.59 -8.74
CA LYS A 61 -11.33 -14.73 -9.86
C LYS A 61 -11.33 -13.25 -9.48
N ARG A 62 -12.37 -12.77 -8.82
CA ARG A 62 -12.45 -11.38 -8.33
C ARG A 62 -11.34 -11.08 -7.32
N PHE A 63 -11.08 -12.01 -6.40
CA PHE A 63 -10.03 -11.91 -5.41
C PHE A 63 -8.64 -11.83 -6.04
N LEU A 64 -8.34 -12.70 -7.03
CA LEU A 64 -7.08 -12.67 -7.78
C LEU A 64 -6.88 -11.35 -8.53
N ILE A 65 -7.91 -10.85 -9.21
CA ILE A 65 -7.85 -9.56 -9.90
C ILE A 65 -7.58 -8.43 -8.90
N SER A 66 -8.25 -8.44 -7.75
CA SER A 66 -8.05 -7.44 -6.70
C SER A 66 -6.63 -7.47 -6.13
N ILE A 67 -6.02 -8.66 -5.95
CA ILE A 67 -4.64 -8.78 -5.52
C ILE A 67 -3.69 -8.23 -6.58
N ILE A 68 -3.85 -8.61 -7.84
CA ILE A 68 -2.96 -8.16 -8.92
C ILE A 68 -3.04 -6.63 -9.06
N LEU A 69 -4.24 -6.06 -9.12
CA LEU A 69 -4.42 -4.62 -9.25
C LEU A 69 -3.98 -3.87 -7.98
N GLY A 70 -4.43 -4.30 -6.80
CA GLY A 70 -4.17 -3.60 -5.56
C GLY A 70 -2.72 -3.73 -5.08
N THR A 71 -2.16 -4.93 -5.13
CA THR A 71 -0.83 -5.19 -4.59
C THR A 71 0.27 -4.87 -5.61
N ASN A 72 0.23 -5.48 -6.80
CA ASN A 72 1.32 -5.30 -7.76
C ASN A 72 1.36 -3.88 -8.33
N ILE A 73 0.22 -3.40 -8.86
CA ILE A 73 0.16 -2.04 -9.44
C ILE A 73 0.30 -0.99 -8.34
N GLY A 74 -0.34 -1.19 -7.18
CA GLY A 74 -0.25 -0.26 -6.05
C GLY A 74 1.19 -0.10 -5.55
N ILE A 75 1.93 -1.19 -5.34
CA ILE A 75 3.33 -1.14 -4.90
C ILE A 75 4.22 -0.55 -6.01
N LEU A 76 3.98 -0.89 -7.28
CA LEU A 76 4.73 -0.31 -8.40
C LEU A 76 4.58 1.21 -8.44
N LEU A 77 3.35 1.74 -8.37
CA LEU A 77 3.09 3.17 -8.34
C LEU A 77 3.74 3.84 -7.12
N GLN A 78 3.70 3.18 -5.96
CA GLN A 78 4.39 3.64 -4.76
C GLN A 78 5.91 3.75 -4.97
N GLN A 79 6.53 2.79 -5.66
CA GLN A 79 7.97 2.84 -5.99
C GLN A 79 8.29 3.96 -6.98
N VAL A 80 7.41 4.23 -7.94
CA VAL A 80 7.56 5.38 -8.85
C VAL A 80 7.55 6.68 -8.07
N VAL A 81 6.62 6.85 -7.13
CA VAL A 81 6.55 8.02 -6.25
C VAL A 81 7.83 8.19 -5.44
N PHE A 82 8.37 7.12 -4.84
CA PHE A 82 9.61 7.17 -4.06
C PHE A 82 10.85 7.45 -4.92
N LYS A 83 10.83 7.10 -6.19
CA LYS A 83 11.90 7.41 -7.12
C LYS A 83 11.89 8.89 -7.54
N THR A 84 10.71 9.45 -7.79
CA THR A 84 10.55 10.76 -8.40
C THR A 84 10.43 11.90 -7.39
N LEU A 85 9.83 11.67 -6.24
CA LEU A 85 9.51 12.70 -5.25
C LEU A 85 10.35 12.57 -3.96
N PRO A 86 10.55 13.66 -3.22
CA PRO A 86 11.08 13.60 -1.86
C PRO A 86 10.21 12.69 -0.99
N ILE A 87 10.84 11.95 -0.08
CA ILE A 87 10.17 10.91 0.71
C ILE A 87 8.97 11.44 1.50
N GLY A 88 9.09 12.66 2.08
CA GLY A 88 8.00 13.28 2.83
C GLY A 88 6.78 13.56 1.96
N VAL A 89 6.99 14.13 0.77
CA VAL A 89 5.92 14.39 -0.21
C VAL A 89 5.31 13.08 -0.71
N GLY A 90 6.14 12.07 -0.97
CA GLY A 90 5.68 10.74 -1.36
C GLY A 90 4.75 10.12 -0.32
N TRP A 91 5.12 10.15 0.95
CA TRP A 91 4.27 9.65 2.04
C TRP A 91 3.01 10.49 2.24
N ALA A 92 3.09 11.81 2.08
CA ALA A 92 1.94 12.70 2.13
C ALA A 92 0.91 12.32 1.07
N LEU A 93 1.33 12.11 -0.18
CA LEU A 93 0.45 11.65 -1.26
C LEU A 93 -0.17 10.27 -0.98
N LEU A 94 0.61 9.32 -0.49
CA LEU A 94 0.10 7.99 -0.18
C LEU A 94 -0.91 8.00 0.97
N SER A 95 -0.79 8.92 1.91
CA SER A 95 -1.73 9.09 3.02
C SER A 95 -3.07 9.73 2.61
N THR A 96 -3.23 10.19 1.36
CA THR A 96 -4.55 10.60 0.81
C THR A 96 -5.46 9.40 0.49
N SER A 97 -4.92 8.20 0.47
CA SER A 97 -5.67 6.97 0.15
C SER A 97 -6.95 6.78 0.99
N PRO A 98 -6.97 7.02 2.32
CA PRO A 98 -8.21 6.93 3.11
C PRO A 98 -9.28 7.91 2.66
N VAL A 99 -8.89 9.10 2.15
CA VAL A 99 -9.83 10.10 1.64
C VAL A 99 -10.55 9.57 0.41
N ILE A 100 -9.80 9.00 -0.52
CA ILE A 100 -10.34 8.39 -1.74
C ILE A 100 -11.26 7.22 -1.40
N SER A 101 -10.84 6.36 -0.47
CA SER A 101 -11.64 5.20 -0.03
C SER A 101 -13.00 5.61 0.57
N LEU A 102 -13.08 6.79 1.17
CA LEU A 102 -14.32 7.32 1.75
C LEU A 102 -15.40 7.59 0.68
N PHE A 103 -15.00 8.02 -0.52
CA PHE A 103 -15.92 8.21 -1.64
C PHE A 103 -16.55 6.89 -2.09
N PHE A 104 -15.80 5.79 -2.01
CA PHE A 104 -16.28 4.45 -2.37
C PHE A 104 -17.03 3.76 -1.22
N ALA A 105 -16.76 4.13 0.04
CA ALA A 105 -17.41 3.55 1.21
C ALA A 105 -18.93 3.73 1.23
N LYS A 106 -19.45 4.80 0.60
CA LYS A 106 -20.88 5.04 0.44
C LYS A 106 -21.58 3.94 -0.37
N ASN A 107 -20.88 3.32 -1.30
CA ASN A 107 -21.42 2.24 -2.15
C ASN A 107 -21.42 0.87 -1.44
N GLU A 108 -20.75 0.75 -0.28
CA GLU A 108 -20.63 -0.49 0.51
C GLU A 108 -21.61 -0.53 1.69
N GLU A 109 -22.66 0.31 1.70
CA GLU A 109 -23.69 0.39 2.77
C GLU A 109 -23.09 0.65 4.17
N ARG A 110 -21.86 1.14 4.28
CA ARG A 110 -21.26 1.52 5.55
C ARG A 110 -21.72 2.91 5.97
N GLU A 111 -22.29 3.00 7.16
CA GLU A 111 -22.62 4.31 7.75
C GLU A 111 -21.35 5.14 7.95
N ILE A 112 -21.24 6.21 7.16
CA ILE A 112 -20.14 7.16 7.29
C ILE A 112 -20.44 8.04 8.51
N THR A 113 -19.82 7.74 9.62
CA THR A 113 -19.97 8.54 10.84
C THR A 113 -19.36 9.91 10.64
N LYS A 114 -20.03 10.99 11.11
CA LYS A 114 -19.54 12.37 11.04
C LYS A 114 -18.11 12.55 11.57
N LYS A 115 -17.72 11.73 12.55
CA LYS A 115 -16.34 11.68 13.08
C LYS A 115 -15.31 11.30 12.02
N ILE A 116 -15.62 10.34 11.14
CA ILE A 116 -14.70 9.88 10.07
C ILE A 116 -14.46 11.01 9.08
N ILE A 117 -15.51 11.73 8.69
CA ILE A 117 -15.40 12.88 7.78
C ILE A 117 -14.51 13.97 8.41
N PHE A 118 -14.74 14.29 9.70
CA PHE A 118 -13.96 15.29 10.41
C PHE A 118 -12.46 14.93 10.45
N PHE A 119 -12.11 13.70 10.84
CA PHE A 119 -10.72 13.26 10.87
C PHE A 119 -10.08 13.24 9.48
N THR A 120 -10.85 12.90 8.45
CA THR A 120 -10.36 12.90 7.06
C THR A 120 -10.07 14.32 6.58
N CYS A 121 -10.93 15.29 6.88
CA CYS A 121 -10.69 16.70 6.59
C CYS A 121 -9.47 17.24 7.34
N PHE A 122 -9.30 16.86 8.61
CA PHE A 122 -8.16 17.27 9.42
C PHE A 122 -6.84 16.70 8.88
N LEU A 123 -6.86 15.44 8.42
CA LEU A 123 -5.73 14.80 7.75
C LEU A 123 -5.36 15.54 6.46
N PHE A 124 -6.37 15.91 5.66
CA PHE A 124 -6.14 16.65 4.41
C PHE A 124 -5.54 18.03 4.66
N PHE A 125 -6.01 18.72 5.69
CA PHE A 125 -5.45 20.01 6.10
C PHE A 125 -3.99 19.88 6.55
N GLY A 126 -3.66 18.86 7.34
CA GLY A 126 -2.27 18.56 7.73
C GLY A 126 -1.37 18.26 6.54
N LEU A 127 -1.88 17.57 5.51
CA LEU A 127 -1.15 17.28 4.28
C LEU A 127 -0.85 18.54 3.46
N THR A 128 -1.81 19.45 3.34
CA THR A 128 -1.61 20.72 2.62
C THR A 128 -0.54 21.58 3.28
N LEU A 129 -0.45 21.58 4.63
CA LEU A 129 0.60 22.28 5.36
C LEU A 129 2.00 21.70 5.17
N ILE A 130 2.13 20.41 4.84
CA ILE A 130 3.44 19.78 4.59
C ILE A 130 3.93 20.09 3.17
N ILE A 131 3.02 20.37 2.24
CA ILE A 131 3.36 20.62 0.82
C ILE A 131 3.66 22.09 0.57
N LEU A 132 3.11 22.99 1.37
CA LEU A 132 3.39 24.44 1.36
C LEU A 132 4.73 24.76 2.00
#